data_d75590be6846fd39a17eb99d94aefd31
#
_entry.id   d75590be6846fd39a17eb99d94aefd31
#
_cell.length_a   1.000
_cell.length_b   1.000
_cell.length_c   1.000
_cell.angle_alpha   90.00
_cell.angle_beta   90.00
_cell.angle_gamma   90.00
#
_symmetry.space_group_name_H-M   'P 1'
#
loop_
_entity.id
_entity.type
_entity.pdbx_description
1 polymer ?
#
loop_
_entity_poly.entity_id
_entity_poly.type
_entity_poly.pdbx_seq_one_letter_code
_entity_poly.pdbx_strand_id
1 'polypeptide(L)'
;MESIIIKEERLSSSEYIDFLKRTDLGSQYPKERFYERIEKLVRNVSISLVARNKNGLIVGVLFGLTDFCYWLYITDLGVDRN
;
A
#
# COMPACT_ATOMS: atom_id res chain seq x y z
N MET A 1 4.04 12.98 20.28
CA MET A 1 3.28 12.49 19.12
C MET A 1 4.20 12.47 17.91
N GLU A 2 4.30 11.33 17.24
CA GLU A 2 5.11 11.25 16.04
C GLU A 2 4.45 11.99 14.88
N SER A 3 5.28 12.65 14.08
CA SER A 3 4.81 13.27 12.85
C SER A 3 4.64 12.19 11.77
N ILE A 4 3.49 12.21 11.12
CA ILE A 4 3.20 11.30 10.01
C ILE A 4 2.87 12.15 8.80
N ILE A 5 3.52 11.84 7.67
CA ILE A 5 3.29 12.52 6.41
C ILE A 5 2.62 11.55 5.45
N ILE A 6 1.48 11.96 4.90
CA ILE A 6 0.75 11.17 3.93
C ILE A 6 0.92 11.80 2.55
N LYS A 7 1.36 11.01 1.58
CA LYS A 7 1.58 11.47 0.21
C LYS A 7 1.06 10.46 -0.79
N GLU A 8 0.73 10.94 -1.98
CA GLU A 8 0.57 10.07 -3.12
C GLU A 8 1.95 9.62 -3.56
N GLU A 9 2.17 8.30 -3.56
CA GLU A 9 3.48 7.74 -3.82
C GLU A 9 3.34 6.34 -4.39
N ARG A 10 4.08 6.04 -5.47
CA ARG A 10 4.15 4.68 -6.01
C ARG A 10 5.23 3.91 -5.28
N LEU A 11 4.85 2.78 -4.74
CA LEU A 11 5.80 1.89 -4.07
C LEU A 11 6.39 0.91 -5.07
N SER A 12 7.62 0.47 -4.80
CA SER A 12 8.16 -0.71 -5.47
C SER A 12 7.50 -1.96 -4.87
N SER A 13 7.58 -3.07 -5.59
CA SER A 13 7.04 -4.33 -5.08
C SER A 13 7.76 -4.72 -3.78
N SER A 14 9.07 -4.53 -3.70
CA SER A 14 9.82 -4.88 -2.50
C SER A 14 9.42 -4.03 -1.29
N GLU A 15 9.19 -2.74 -1.49
CA GLU A 15 8.72 -1.88 -0.41
C GLU A 15 7.35 -2.32 0.11
N TYR A 16 6.44 -2.64 -0.80
CA TYR A 16 5.10 -3.05 -0.40
C TYR A 16 5.12 -4.42 0.29
N ILE A 17 5.91 -5.36 -0.23
CA ILE A 17 6.03 -6.69 0.39
C ILE A 17 6.60 -6.57 1.80
N ASP A 18 7.60 -5.72 1.99
CA ASP A 18 8.16 -5.48 3.33
C ASP A 18 7.09 -4.91 4.27
N PHE A 19 6.29 -3.97 3.78
CA PHE A 19 5.19 -3.41 4.56
C PHE A 19 4.16 -4.49 4.93
N LEU A 20 3.81 -5.36 3.98
CA LEU A 20 2.83 -6.42 4.22
C LEU A 20 3.24 -7.35 5.36
N LYS A 21 4.54 -7.55 5.57
CA LYS A 21 5.03 -8.37 6.66
C LYS A 21 4.70 -7.78 8.03
N ARG A 22 4.40 -6.50 8.08
CA ARG A 22 4.07 -5.79 9.32
C ARG A 22 2.57 -5.55 9.48
N THR A 23 1.76 -6.16 8.63
CA THR A 23 0.30 -6.01 8.66
C THR A 23 -0.37 -7.36 8.48
N ASP A 24 -1.70 -7.38 8.61
CA ASP A 24 -2.49 -8.58 8.35
C ASP A 24 -2.84 -8.75 6.88
N LEU A 25 -2.59 -7.74 6.05
CA LEU A 25 -2.99 -7.79 4.63
C LEU A 25 -2.29 -8.89 3.86
N GLY A 26 -1.04 -9.20 4.23
CA GLY A 26 -0.28 -10.21 3.51
C GLY A 26 -0.93 -11.57 3.47
N SER A 27 -1.68 -11.94 4.52
CA SER A 27 -2.35 -13.22 4.58
C SER A 27 -3.53 -13.33 3.62
N GLN A 28 -4.02 -12.21 3.11
CA GLN A 28 -5.16 -12.17 2.19
C GLN A 28 -4.78 -12.39 0.74
N TYR A 29 -3.49 -12.32 0.42
CA TYR A 29 -3.02 -12.47 -0.95
C TYR A 29 -2.72 -13.94 -1.27
N PRO A 30 -3.21 -14.44 -2.41
CA PRO A 30 -2.83 -15.79 -2.86
C PRO A 30 -1.32 -15.90 -3.03
N LYS A 31 -0.76 -17.03 -2.64
CA LYS A 31 0.69 -17.23 -2.72
C LYS A 31 1.17 -17.55 -4.13
N GLU A 32 0.28 -18.04 -4.99
CA GLU A 32 0.61 -18.35 -6.36
C GLU A 32 1.03 -17.10 -7.11
N ARG A 33 2.23 -17.10 -7.66
CA ARG A 33 2.78 -15.98 -8.43
C ARG A 33 2.75 -14.66 -7.65
N PHE A 34 2.97 -14.76 -6.36
CA PHE A 34 2.80 -13.63 -5.45
C PHE A 34 3.62 -12.40 -5.86
N TYR A 35 4.93 -12.56 -6.09
CA TYR A 35 5.80 -11.43 -6.42
C TYR A 35 5.39 -10.76 -7.72
N GLU A 36 5.06 -11.55 -8.72
CA GLU A 36 4.62 -11.03 -10.01
C GLU A 36 3.33 -10.24 -9.89
N ARG A 37 2.39 -10.75 -9.12
CA ARG A 37 1.11 -10.09 -8.92
C ARG A 37 1.23 -8.80 -8.10
N ILE A 38 2.08 -8.80 -7.08
CA ILE A 38 2.33 -7.59 -6.30
C ILE A 38 2.98 -6.51 -7.16
N GLU A 39 3.92 -6.88 -8.01
CA GLU A 39 4.54 -5.92 -8.92
C GLU A 39 3.51 -5.25 -9.84
N LYS A 40 2.57 -6.04 -10.36
CA LYS A 40 1.49 -5.48 -11.19
C LYS A 40 0.55 -4.61 -10.36
N LEU A 41 0.24 -5.03 -9.15
CA LEU A 41 -0.65 -4.28 -8.26
C LEU A 41 -0.11 -2.88 -7.98
N VAL A 42 1.12 -2.77 -7.49
CA VAL A 42 1.68 -1.47 -7.11
C VAL A 42 1.86 -0.55 -8.30
N ARG A 43 2.03 -1.12 -9.49
CA ARG A 43 2.19 -0.35 -10.72
C ARG A 43 0.86 0.19 -11.26
N ASN A 44 -0.22 -0.58 -11.07
CA ASN A 44 -1.48 -0.33 -11.78
C ASN A 44 -2.59 0.28 -10.94
N VAL A 45 -2.50 0.33 -9.63
CA VAL A 45 -3.55 0.97 -8.82
C VAL A 45 -3.66 2.45 -9.19
N SER A 46 -4.89 2.95 -9.29
CA SER A 46 -5.14 4.34 -9.67
C SER A 46 -4.65 5.29 -8.59
N ILE A 47 -4.90 4.95 -7.34
CA ILE A 47 -4.52 5.76 -6.19
C ILE A 47 -3.59 4.95 -5.30
N SER A 48 -2.46 5.55 -4.93
CA SER A 48 -1.52 4.95 -3.99
C SER A 48 -1.12 6.03 -2.99
N LEU A 49 -1.70 5.98 -1.79
CA LEU A 49 -1.36 6.90 -0.72
C LEU A 49 -0.50 6.16 0.30
N VAL A 50 0.59 6.79 0.70
CA VAL A 50 1.55 6.19 1.61
C VAL A 50 1.77 7.12 2.79
N ALA A 51 1.66 6.58 3.99
CA ALA A 51 1.94 7.29 5.22
C ALA A 51 3.31 6.86 5.73
N ARG A 52 4.19 7.83 5.95
CA ARG A 52 5.53 7.57 6.50
C ARG A 52 5.71 8.33 7.80
N ASN A 53 6.47 7.74 8.72
CA ASN A 53 6.84 8.44 9.94
C ASN A 53 8.06 9.33 9.68
N LYS A 54 8.53 10.02 10.72
CA LYS A 54 9.67 10.95 10.61
C LYS A 54 10.97 10.27 10.17
N ASN A 55 11.07 8.96 10.33
CA ASN A 55 12.26 8.19 9.92
C ASN A 55 12.14 7.62 8.51
N GLY A 56 11.05 7.95 7.81
CA GLY A 56 10.81 7.46 6.45
C GLY A 56 10.22 6.06 6.38
N LEU A 57 9.92 5.44 7.51
CA LEU A 57 9.31 4.12 7.53
C LEU A 57 7.86 4.20 7.10
N ILE A 58 7.44 3.29 6.23
CA ILE A 58 6.05 3.19 5.81
C ILE A 58 5.22 2.63 6.97
N VAL A 59 4.24 3.41 7.43
CA VAL A 59 3.37 3.01 8.52
C VAL A 59 1.91 2.82 8.08
N GLY A 60 1.57 3.24 6.87
CA GLY A 60 0.24 3.04 6.32
C GLY A 60 0.24 3.08 4.81
N VAL A 61 -0.66 2.32 4.19
CA VAL A 61 -0.84 2.29 2.74
C VAL A 61 -2.33 2.20 2.44
N LEU A 62 -2.78 3.00 1.48
CA LEU A 62 -4.12 2.90 0.94
C LEU A 62 -4.03 2.83 -0.59
N PHE A 63 -4.56 1.76 -1.15
CA PHE A 63 -4.69 1.62 -2.61
C PHE A 63 -6.15 1.74 -3.00
N GLY A 64 -6.40 2.33 -4.16
CA GLY A 64 -7.74 2.48 -4.66
C GLY A 64 -7.81 2.48 -6.17
N LEU A 65 -9.00 2.19 -6.68
CA LEU A 65 -9.32 2.29 -8.09
C LEU A 65 -10.36 3.39 -8.27
N THR A 66 -10.16 4.23 -9.26
CA THR A 66 -11.08 5.34 -9.50
C THR A 66 -11.15 5.68 -10.98
N ASP A 67 -12.30 6.22 -11.42
CA ASP A 67 -12.44 6.80 -12.74
C ASP A 67 -12.08 8.30 -12.74
N PHE A 68 -11.64 8.81 -11.59
CA PHE A 68 -11.27 10.22 -11.39
C PHE A 68 -12.42 11.20 -11.65
N CYS A 69 -13.66 10.71 -11.55
CA CYS A 69 -14.85 11.52 -11.80
C CYS A 69 -15.90 11.34 -10.71
N TYR A 70 -16.47 10.14 -10.59
CA TYR A 70 -17.54 9.88 -9.64
C TYR A 70 -17.18 8.86 -8.56
N TRP A 71 -16.32 7.88 -8.85
CA TRP A 71 -16.18 6.70 -8.00
C TRP A 71 -14.76 6.50 -7.53
N LEU A 72 -14.64 6.11 -6.27
CA LEU A 72 -13.40 5.61 -5.68
C LEU A 72 -13.72 4.29 -4.99
N TYR A 73 -13.01 3.25 -5.36
CA TYR A 73 -13.11 1.94 -4.73
C TYR A 73 -11.81 1.63 -4.01
N ILE A 74 -11.85 1.57 -2.68
CA ILE A 74 -10.66 1.25 -1.88
C ILE A 74 -10.46 -0.25 -1.91
N THR A 75 -9.32 -0.70 -2.45
CA THR A 75 -9.00 -2.12 -2.58
C THR A 75 -8.16 -2.63 -1.42
N ASP A 76 -7.25 -1.80 -0.91
CA ASP A 76 -6.35 -2.18 0.17
C ASP A 76 -6.18 -1.02 1.13
N LEU A 77 -6.28 -1.32 2.41
CA LEU A 77 -6.00 -0.35 3.46
C LEU A 77 -5.26 -1.09 4.56
N GLY A 78 -4.02 -0.73 4.77
CA GLY A 78 -3.18 -1.37 5.77
C GLY A 78 -2.50 -0.34 6.66
N VAL A 79 -2.31 -0.71 7.92
CA VAL A 79 -1.61 0.11 8.91
C VAL A 79 -0.65 -0.79 9.67
N ASP A 80 0.58 -0.30 9.88
CA ASP A 80 1.58 -1.00 10.67
C ASP A 80 1.07 -1.10 12.10
N ARG A 81 1.16 -2.28 12.69
CA ARG A 81 0.69 -2.53 14.06
C ARG A 81 1.60 -1.98 15.15
N ASN A 82 2.81 -1.66 14.82
CA ASN A 82 3.78 -1.17 15.82
C ASN A 82 3.67 0.32 16.05
#